data_3660135e59d82f8739538efd3bfc4a5e
#
_entry.id   3660135e59d82f8739538efd3bfc4a5e
#
_cell.length_a   1.000
_cell.length_b   1.000
_cell.length_c   1.000
_cell.angle_alpha   90.00
_cell.angle_beta   90.00
_cell.angle_gamma   90.00
#
_symmetry.space_group_name_H-M   'P 1'
#
loop_
_entity.id
_entity.type
_entity.pdbx_description
1 polymer ?
#
loop_
_entity_poly.entity_id
_entity_poly.type
_entity_poly.pdbx_seq_one_letter_code
_entity_poly.pdbx_strand_id
1 'polypeptide(L)'
;MKVLIHFWGVRGSLPTPLKNAQVQAKIAAVVSRISPKDLESSESKMKFLSSLPEWIYGTIGGNTPCIELRSKSDELFLLDCGTGLREFSVAGRQPENGHYNIFLSHFHWDHIQGFPFFGQSFSPNSKIDIYTPFADAEEYLERQSSLPYFPINACFESVKNQLSFHLMQEGNPIEIGGLKIEFDCLIDMMKKRCVFHIHKV
;
A
#
# COMPACT_ATOMS: atom_id res chain seq x y z
N MET A 1 -11.01 -4.91 -20.18
CA MET A 1 -11.41 -4.62 -18.80
C MET A 1 -10.26 -3.89 -18.13
N LYS A 2 -10.48 -2.74 -17.50
CA LYS A 2 -9.38 -1.97 -16.92
C LYS A 2 -9.38 -2.21 -15.41
N VAL A 3 -8.35 -2.87 -14.88
CA VAL A 3 -8.02 -2.94 -13.46
C VAL A 3 -7.02 -1.83 -13.20
N LEU A 4 -7.22 -1.04 -12.15
CA LEU A 4 -6.27 -0.02 -11.74
C LEU A 4 -5.31 -0.64 -10.72
N ILE A 5 -4.01 -0.45 -10.95
CA ILE A 5 -2.96 -0.83 -9.99
C ILE A 5 -2.17 0.43 -9.64
N HIS A 6 -2.03 0.71 -8.35
CA HIS A 6 -1.23 1.82 -7.85
C HIS A 6 -0.20 1.32 -6.83
N PHE A 7 1.05 1.72 -7.00
CA PHE A 7 2.15 1.36 -6.13
C PHE A 7 2.39 2.48 -5.10
N TRP A 8 1.93 2.31 -3.88
CA TRP A 8 2.13 3.23 -2.76
C TRP A 8 3.51 3.06 -2.11
N GLY A 9 4.06 1.86 -2.18
CA GLY A 9 5.38 1.53 -1.71
C GLY A 9 5.89 0.21 -2.31
N VAL A 10 7.20 0.15 -2.59
CA VAL A 10 7.85 -1.02 -3.21
C VAL A 10 9.28 -1.26 -2.68
N ARG A 11 9.70 -0.55 -1.63
CA ARG A 11 11.03 -0.74 -1.04
C ARG A 11 11.05 -1.89 -0.05
N GLY A 12 12.09 -2.72 -0.13
CA GLY A 12 12.34 -3.76 0.85
C GLY A 12 13.11 -3.24 2.05
N SER A 13 12.85 -3.84 3.20
CA SER A 13 13.42 -3.66 4.52
C SER A 13 13.17 -2.32 5.17
N LEU A 14 13.43 -1.20 4.52
CA LEU A 14 13.27 0.14 5.09
C LEU A 14 12.77 1.15 4.06
N PRO A 15 12.02 2.18 4.49
CA PRO A 15 11.72 3.33 3.66
C PRO A 15 13.00 3.99 3.18
N THR A 16 13.05 4.33 1.90
CA THR A 16 14.24 4.94 1.29
C THR A 16 13.86 6.27 0.66
N PRO A 17 13.98 7.39 1.39
CA PRO A 17 13.74 8.72 0.85
C PRO A 17 14.78 9.08 -0.22
N LEU A 18 14.43 10.02 -1.10
CA LEU A 18 15.36 10.54 -2.09
C LEU A 18 16.54 11.20 -1.39
N LYS A 19 17.75 10.92 -1.89
CA LYS A 19 18.97 11.61 -1.48
C LYS A 19 19.06 12.98 -2.14
N ASN A 20 19.74 13.94 -1.50
CA ASN A 20 19.93 15.29 -2.03
C ASN A 20 20.45 15.29 -3.47
N ALA A 21 21.41 14.43 -3.81
CA ALA A 21 21.94 14.32 -5.17
C ALA A 21 20.87 13.88 -6.19
N GLN A 22 19.92 13.02 -5.78
CA GLN A 22 18.83 12.61 -6.66
C GLN A 22 17.82 13.74 -6.88
N VAL A 23 17.55 14.54 -5.84
CA VAL A 23 16.71 15.75 -5.96
C VAL A 23 17.38 16.75 -6.88
N GLN A 24 18.67 17.02 -6.71
CA GLN A 24 19.43 17.90 -7.60
C GLN A 24 19.42 17.42 -9.04
N ALA A 25 19.60 16.12 -9.28
CA ALA A 25 19.53 15.55 -10.63
C ALA A 25 18.16 15.76 -11.27
N LYS A 26 17.07 15.62 -10.51
CA LYS A 26 15.70 15.90 -10.98
C LYS A 26 15.52 17.38 -11.35
N ILE A 27 15.99 18.29 -10.48
CA ILE A 27 15.95 19.73 -10.75
C ILE A 27 16.74 20.06 -12.02
N ALA A 28 17.95 19.53 -12.17
CA ALA A 28 18.77 19.72 -13.37
C ALA A 28 18.07 19.20 -14.63
N ALA A 29 17.37 18.06 -14.52
CA ALA A 29 16.60 17.50 -15.63
C ALA A 29 15.39 18.38 -16.03
N VAL A 30 14.77 19.08 -15.10
CA VAL A 30 13.73 20.09 -15.37
C VAL A 30 14.35 21.31 -16.07
N VAL A 31 15.43 21.87 -15.47
CA VAL A 31 16.09 23.07 -16.00
C VAL A 31 16.62 22.87 -17.43
N SER A 32 17.12 21.65 -17.74
CA SER A 32 17.59 21.35 -19.11
C SER A 32 16.48 21.23 -20.17
N ARG A 33 15.21 21.17 -19.76
CA ARG A 33 14.05 20.99 -20.65
C ARG A 33 13.22 22.25 -20.82
N ILE A 34 13.27 23.15 -19.83
CA ILE A 34 12.44 24.36 -19.84
C ILE A 34 12.91 25.36 -20.91
N SER A 35 11.97 25.97 -21.57
CA SER A 35 12.20 27.06 -22.55
C SER A 35 11.59 28.38 -22.06
N PRO A 36 11.99 29.54 -22.63
CA PRO A 36 11.38 30.82 -22.26
C PRO A 36 9.87 30.86 -22.41
N LYS A 37 9.30 30.16 -23.40
CA LYS A 37 7.85 30.06 -23.62
C LYS A 37 7.11 29.39 -22.47
N ASP A 38 7.78 28.45 -21.80
CA ASP A 38 7.19 27.73 -20.66
C ASP A 38 7.09 28.61 -19.40
N LEU A 39 7.77 29.76 -19.41
CA LEU A 39 7.83 30.71 -18.29
C LEU A 39 6.91 31.91 -18.44
N GLU A 40 6.28 32.11 -19.60
CA GLU A 40 5.50 33.32 -19.95
C GLU A 40 4.25 33.50 -19.06
N SER A 41 3.63 32.41 -18.59
CA SER A 41 2.45 32.47 -17.74
C SER A 41 2.39 31.33 -16.73
N SER A 42 1.51 31.43 -15.73
CA SER A 42 1.24 30.33 -14.81
C SER A 42 0.67 29.09 -15.52
N GLU A 43 -0.14 29.32 -16.56
CA GLU A 43 -0.71 28.25 -17.37
C GLU A 43 0.37 27.50 -18.16
N SER A 44 1.29 28.22 -18.84
CA SER A 44 2.42 27.63 -19.56
C SER A 44 3.30 26.80 -18.63
N LYS A 45 3.60 27.32 -17.41
CA LYS A 45 4.38 26.59 -16.40
C LYS A 45 3.69 25.28 -15.99
N MET A 46 2.39 25.32 -15.70
CA MET A 46 1.63 24.13 -15.33
C MET A 46 1.58 23.10 -16.46
N LYS A 47 1.38 23.57 -17.70
CA LYS A 47 1.39 22.71 -18.89
C LYS A 47 2.75 22.02 -19.06
N PHE A 48 3.83 22.78 -18.91
CA PHE A 48 5.19 22.24 -18.97
C PHE A 48 5.41 21.19 -17.87
N LEU A 49 5.09 21.50 -16.62
CA LEU A 49 5.25 20.57 -15.50
C LEU A 49 4.44 19.27 -15.71
N SER A 50 3.22 19.37 -16.23
CA SER A 50 2.37 18.21 -16.54
C SER A 50 2.88 17.38 -17.72
N SER A 51 3.76 17.94 -18.57
CA SER A 51 4.37 17.22 -19.69
C SER A 51 5.64 16.46 -19.32
N LEU A 52 6.16 16.69 -18.10
CA LEU A 52 7.38 16.01 -17.65
C LEU A 52 7.14 14.51 -17.45
N PRO A 53 8.14 13.66 -17.73
CA PRO A 53 8.07 12.24 -17.39
C PRO A 53 7.98 12.03 -15.88
N GLU A 54 7.21 11.01 -15.47
CA GLU A 54 6.99 10.68 -14.04
C GLU A 54 8.30 10.51 -13.24
N TRP A 55 9.35 9.98 -13.83
CA TRP A 55 10.62 9.79 -13.14
C TRP A 55 11.27 11.12 -12.70
N ILE A 56 10.89 12.26 -13.32
CA ILE A 56 11.39 13.59 -12.93
C ILE A 56 10.67 14.09 -11.67
N TYR A 57 9.35 14.07 -11.63
CA TYR A 57 8.59 14.60 -10.50
C TYR A 57 8.13 13.52 -9.49
N GLY A 58 8.10 12.27 -9.91
CA GLY A 58 7.68 11.16 -9.05
C GLY A 58 8.72 10.79 -7.99
N THR A 59 8.25 10.27 -6.89
CA THR A 59 9.07 9.74 -5.79
C THR A 59 8.95 8.22 -5.70
N ILE A 60 8.87 7.54 -6.84
CA ILE A 60 8.60 6.11 -6.92
C ILE A 60 9.45 5.34 -5.90
N GLY A 61 8.78 4.61 -5.01
CA GLY A 61 9.38 3.61 -4.17
C GLY A 61 10.14 4.13 -2.95
N GLY A 62 9.78 5.29 -2.38
CA GLY A 62 10.32 5.72 -1.08
C GLY A 62 9.80 4.88 0.08
N ASN A 63 8.57 4.39 -0.01
CA ASN A 63 7.87 3.61 1.01
C ASN A 63 8.02 2.10 0.83
N THR A 64 7.80 1.35 1.92
CA THR A 64 7.81 -0.11 1.93
C THR A 64 6.48 -0.67 1.41
N PRO A 65 6.38 -1.99 1.09
CA PRO A 65 5.35 -2.54 0.25
C PRO A 65 3.91 -2.19 0.64
N CYS A 66 3.20 -1.59 -0.27
CA CYS A 66 1.75 -1.47 -0.29
C CYS A 66 1.31 -1.22 -1.73
N ILE A 67 0.49 -2.12 -2.25
CA ILE A 67 -0.03 -2.03 -3.62
C ILE A 67 -1.54 -1.97 -3.53
N GLU A 68 -2.12 -0.94 -4.13
CA GLU A 68 -3.57 -0.81 -4.33
C GLU A 68 -3.96 -1.45 -5.65
N LEU A 69 -5.02 -2.26 -5.62
CA LEU A 69 -5.68 -2.78 -6.78
C LEU A 69 -7.17 -2.48 -6.67
N ARG A 70 -7.77 -1.99 -7.76
CA ARG A 70 -9.22 -1.79 -7.82
C ARG A 70 -9.82 -2.60 -8.94
N SER A 71 -10.89 -3.31 -8.56
CA SER A 71 -11.73 -4.02 -9.53
C SER A 71 -12.58 -3.06 -10.34
N LYS A 72 -13.34 -3.57 -11.31
CA LYS A 72 -14.33 -2.76 -12.05
C LYS A 72 -15.51 -2.31 -11.22
N SER A 73 -15.89 -3.11 -10.23
CA SER A 73 -16.95 -2.78 -9.26
C SER A 73 -16.47 -1.82 -8.18
N ASP A 74 -15.25 -1.27 -8.34
CA ASP A 74 -14.59 -0.38 -7.40
C ASP A 74 -14.21 -1.03 -6.06
N GLU A 75 -14.23 -2.36 -5.98
CA GLU A 75 -13.71 -3.08 -4.83
C GLU A 75 -12.21 -2.80 -4.68
N LEU A 76 -11.84 -2.45 -3.46
CA LEU A 76 -10.48 -2.12 -3.09
C LEU A 76 -9.76 -3.33 -2.50
N PHE A 77 -8.56 -3.57 -3.00
CA PHE A 77 -7.61 -4.55 -2.49
C PHE A 77 -6.30 -3.86 -2.19
N LEU A 78 -5.76 -4.10 -1.01
CA LEU A 78 -4.45 -3.64 -0.58
C LEU A 78 -3.55 -4.85 -0.35
N LEU A 79 -2.43 -4.90 -1.04
CA LEU A 79 -1.45 -5.97 -0.89
C LEU A 79 -0.30 -5.45 -0.04
N ASP A 80 -0.15 -6.04 1.13
CA ASP A 80 0.75 -5.65 2.21
C ASP A 80 0.48 -4.27 2.84
N CYS A 81 0.97 -4.10 4.06
CA CYS A 81 0.74 -2.96 4.94
C CYS A 81 2.06 -2.28 5.34
N GLY A 82 3.01 -2.16 4.41
CA GLY A 82 4.21 -1.37 4.63
C GLY A 82 3.91 0.11 4.77
N THR A 83 4.93 0.96 4.84
CA THR A 83 4.73 2.42 5.02
C THR A 83 3.94 3.07 3.89
N GLY A 84 3.84 2.42 2.72
CA GLY A 84 2.96 2.84 1.63
C GLY A 84 1.48 2.88 2.03
N LEU A 85 1.05 2.07 3.00
CA LEU A 85 -0.32 2.10 3.53
C LEU A 85 -0.66 3.45 4.19
N ARG A 86 0.30 4.08 4.87
CA ARG A 86 0.14 5.43 5.41
C ARG A 86 -0.10 6.44 4.28
N GLU A 87 0.64 6.35 3.19
CA GLU A 87 0.45 7.25 2.05
C GLU A 87 -0.91 7.03 1.37
N PHE A 88 -1.33 5.76 1.20
CA PHE A 88 -2.68 5.45 0.77
C PHE A 88 -3.74 6.05 1.71
N SER A 89 -3.53 5.94 3.02
CA SER A 89 -4.45 6.50 4.03
C SER A 89 -4.66 8.00 3.87
N VAL A 90 -3.61 8.74 3.51
CA VAL A 90 -3.63 10.22 3.40
C VAL A 90 -4.07 10.69 2.01
N ALA A 91 -3.57 10.07 0.95
CA ALA A 91 -3.71 10.57 -0.42
C ALA A 91 -4.53 9.65 -1.33
N GLY A 92 -4.79 8.41 -0.92
CA GLY A 92 -5.56 7.45 -1.69
C GLY A 92 -7.06 7.78 -1.72
N ARG A 93 -7.71 7.41 -2.81
CA ARG A 93 -9.17 7.48 -2.89
C ARG A 93 -9.78 6.39 -1.99
N GLN A 94 -10.55 6.79 -1.00
CA GLN A 94 -11.19 5.86 -0.08
C GLN A 94 -12.43 5.22 -0.73
N PRO A 95 -12.76 3.95 -0.41
CA PRO A 95 -13.98 3.30 -0.89
C PRO A 95 -15.20 3.93 -0.23
N GLU A 96 -16.26 4.19 -1.01
CA GLU A 96 -17.49 4.83 -0.51
C GLU A 96 -18.21 4.00 0.56
N ASN A 97 -18.09 2.67 0.47
CA ASN A 97 -18.68 1.72 1.43
C ASN A 97 -17.82 1.51 2.69
N GLY A 98 -16.65 2.17 2.78
CA GLY A 98 -15.73 2.00 3.91
C GLY A 98 -15.12 0.60 4.05
N HIS A 99 -15.17 -0.23 3.00
CA HIS A 99 -14.70 -1.60 3.02
C HIS A 99 -13.30 -1.76 2.41
N TYR A 100 -12.41 -2.39 3.15
CA TYR A 100 -11.00 -2.60 2.79
C TYR A 100 -10.67 -4.08 2.82
N ASN A 101 -10.22 -4.62 1.70
CA ASN A 101 -9.69 -5.98 1.61
C ASN A 101 -8.17 -5.92 1.63
N ILE A 102 -7.55 -6.38 2.70
CA ILE A 102 -6.10 -6.36 2.91
C ILE A 102 -5.56 -7.78 2.81
N PHE A 103 -4.56 -7.99 1.97
CA PHE A 103 -3.88 -9.26 1.79
C PHE A 103 -2.46 -9.16 2.31
N LEU A 104 -2.12 -9.93 3.34
CA LEU A 104 -0.78 -9.94 3.95
C LEU A 104 0.01 -11.14 3.45
N SER A 105 1.08 -10.88 2.71
CA SER A 105 1.95 -11.91 2.15
C SER A 105 2.81 -12.58 3.22
N HIS A 106 3.28 -11.82 4.20
CA HIS A 106 4.02 -12.26 5.37
C HIS A 106 4.19 -11.13 6.40
N PHE A 107 4.81 -11.41 7.55
CA PHE A 107 4.90 -10.49 8.69
C PHE A 107 6.30 -9.91 8.91
N HIS A 108 7.11 -9.74 7.86
CA HIS A 108 8.29 -8.89 7.99
C HIS A 108 7.86 -7.44 8.23
N TRP A 109 8.67 -6.71 8.98
CA TRP A 109 8.32 -5.36 9.43
C TRP A 109 7.99 -4.42 8.28
N ASP A 110 8.73 -4.47 7.21
CA ASP A 110 8.51 -3.66 6.03
C ASP A 110 7.17 -3.94 5.33
N HIS A 111 6.52 -5.06 5.62
CA HIS A 111 5.20 -5.42 5.08
C HIS A 111 4.04 -5.10 6.02
N ILE A 112 4.29 -4.76 7.29
CA ILE A 112 3.24 -4.50 8.28
C ILE A 112 3.39 -3.17 9.03
N GLN A 113 4.56 -2.51 8.97
CA GLN A 113 4.87 -1.34 9.80
C GLN A 113 3.97 -0.12 9.54
N GLY A 114 3.26 -0.06 8.40
CA GLY A 114 2.30 0.99 8.10
C GLY A 114 0.92 0.78 8.73
N PHE A 115 0.61 -0.45 9.16
CA PHE A 115 -0.73 -0.78 9.69
C PHE A 115 -1.15 0.09 10.89
N PRO A 116 -0.30 0.35 11.91
CA PRO A 116 -0.67 1.23 13.02
C PRO A 116 -0.96 2.68 12.62
N PHE A 117 -0.59 3.08 11.42
CA PHE A 117 -0.78 4.42 10.86
C PHE A 117 -1.88 4.47 9.79
N PHE A 118 -2.66 3.41 9.67
CA PHE A 118 -3.80 3.35 8.77
C PHE A 118 -4.99 4.07 9.42
N GLY A 119 -5.16 5.36 9.10
CA GLY A 119 -6.16 6.22 9.75
C GLY A 119 -7.60 5.71 9.65
N GLN A 120 -7.93 5.01 8.56
CA GLN A 120 -9.25 4.45 8.33
C GLN A 120 -9.61 3.32 9.33
N SER A 121 -8.64 2.63 9.91
CA SER A 121 -8.89 1.61 10.93
C SER A 121 -9.51 2.18 12.21
N PHE A 122 -9.35 3.48 12.45
CA PHE A 122 -9.95 4.18 13.60
C PHE A 122 -11.38 4.69 13.33
N SER A 123 -11.86 4.57 12.10
CA SER A 123 -13.23 4.97 11.74
C SER A 123 -14.23 3.86 12.12
N PRO A 124 -15.28 4.17 12.89
CA PRO A 124 -16.29 3.17 13.24
C PRO A 124 -17.11 2.67 12.04
N ASN A 125 -17.05 3.40 10.92
CA ASN A 125 -17.72 3.02 9.68
C ASN A 125 -16.84 2.17 8.75
N SER A 126 -15.61 1.89 9.13
CA SER A 126 -14.73 1.06 8.33
C SER A 126 -14.94 -0.43 8.64
N LYS A 127 -14.87 -1.24 7.60
CA LYS A 127 -14.78 -2.69 7.67
C LYS A 127 -13.48 -3.12 6.99
N ILE A 128 -12.63 -3.84 7.70
CA ILE A 128 -11.31 -4.24 7.22
C ILE A 128 -11.23 -5.77 7.31
N ASP A 129 -11.28 -6.41 6.16
CA ASP A 129 -11.09 -7.85 6.03
C ASP A 129 -9.61 -8.14 5.72
N ILE A 130 -8.93 -8.87 6.60
CA ILE A 130 -7.51 -9.22 6.48
C ILE A 130 -7.40 -10.68 6.07
N TYR A 131 -6.83 -10.92 4.90
CA TYR A 131 -6.63 -12.23 4.30
C TYR A 131 -5.16 -12.61 4.37
N THR A 132 -4.86 -13.76 4.95
CA THR A 132 -3.49 -14.24 5.10
C THR A 132 -3.46 -15.75 5.38
N PRO A 133 -2.40 -16.48 5.00
CA PRO A 133 -2.24 -17.89 5.34
C PRO A 133 -1.65 -18.14 6.75
N PHE A 134 -1.53 -17.10 7.58
CA PHE A 134 -0.94 -17.20 8.92
C PHE A 134 -2.03 -17.09 9.98
N ALA A 135 -2.23 -18.17 10.75
CA ALA A 135 -3.27 -18.22 11.77
C ALA A 135 -3.08 -17.20 12.91
N ASP A 136 -1.80 -16.86 13.20
CA ASP A 136 -1.44 -15.95 14.30
C ASP A 136 -1.39 -14.46 13.86
N ALA A 137 -2.03 -14.12 12.74
CA ALA A 137 -1.98 -12.79 12.14
C ALA A 137 -2.46 -11.67 13.09
N GLU A 138 -3.54 -11.94 13.82
CA GLU A 138 -4.09 -11.01 14.81
C GLU A 138 -3.05 -10.71 15.91
N GLU A 139 -2.44 -11.75 16.46
CA GLU A 139 -1.42 -11.62 17.51
C GLU A 139 -0.19 -10.83 17.00
N TYR A 140 0.25 -11.06 15.78
CA TYR A 140 1.40 -10.35 15.20
C TYR A 140 1.12 -8.85 15.01
N LEU A 141 -0.07 -8.48 14.57
CA LEU A 141 -0.45 -7.07 14.45
C LEU A 141 -0.67 -6.39 15.80
N GLU A 142 -1.23 -7.11 16.78
CA GLU A 142 -1.34 -6.63 18.15
C GLU A 142 0.04 -6.36 18.77
N ARG A 143 0.96 -7.31 18.68
CA ARG A 143 2.33 -7.17 19.21
C ARG A 143 3.07 -5.96 18.64
N GLN A 144 2.93 -5.67 17.36
CA GLN A 144 3.56 -4.50 16.74
C GLN A 144 3.05 -3.18 17.35
N SER A 145 1.81 -3.15 17.82
CA SER A 145 1.17 -1.97 18.43
C SER A 145 1.26 -1.97 19.96
N SER A 146 2.05 -2.88 20.55
CA SER A 146 2.20 -3.02 22.01
C SER A 146 3.35 -2.18 22.57
N LEU A 147 3.30 -1.94 23.90
CA LEU A 147 4.45 -1.37 24.62
C LEU A 147 5.65 -2.32 24.58
N PRO A 148 6.86 -1.77 24.58
CA PRO A 148 7.25 -0.34 24.59
C PRO A 148 7.37 0.25 23.17
N TYR A 149 7.04 -0.50 22.14
CA TYR A 149 7.33 -0.15 20.74
C TYR A 149 6.34 0.86 20.17
N PHE A 150 5.12 0.90 20.68
CA PHE A 150 4.10 1.82 20.27
C PHE A 150 3.54 2.58 21.47
N PRO A 151 3.38 3.91 21.41
CA PRO A 151 3.08 4.73 22.59
C PRO A 151 1.65 4.59 23.12
N ILE A 152 0.74 4.00 22.33
CA ILE A 152 -0.67 3.90 22.66
C ILE A 152 -1.06 2.44 22.79
N ASN A 153 -1.16 1.94 24.01
CA ASN A 153 -1.59 0.56 24.30
C ASN A 153 -2.95 0.20 23.71
N ALA A 154 -3.81 1.19 23.55
CA ALA A 154 -5.16 0.98 23.05
C ALA A 154 -5.25 0.98 21.52
N CYS A 155 -4.14 1.08 20.79
CA CYS A 155 -4.21 1.24 19.35
C CYS A 155 -4.86 0.03 18.66
N PHE A 156 -4.41 -1.18 18.99
CA PHE A 156 -5.02 -2.38 18.43
C PHE A 156 -6.45 -2.60 18.94
N GLU A 157 -6.66 -2.50 20.24
CA GLU A 157 -7.98 -2.60 20.85
C GLU A 157 -8.97 -1.55 20.31
N SER A 158 -8.49 -0.36 19.97
CA SER A 158 -9.32 0.70 19.37
C SER A 158 -9.80 0.37 17.97
N VAL A 159 -9.08 -0.46 17.23
CA VAL A 159 -9.39 -0.82 15.85
C VAL A 159 -9.93 -2.24 15.69
N LYS A 160 -9.85 -3.05 16.70
CA LYS A 160 -10.17 -4.49 16.68
C LYS A 160 -11.58 -4.79 16.16
N ASN A 161 -12.54 -3.95 16.52
CA ASN A 161 -13.94 -4.14 16.09
C ASN A 161 -14.16 -3.92 14.60
N GLN A 162 -13.25 -3.23 13.90
CA GLN A 162 -13.28 -3.02 12.47
C GLN A 162 -12.59 -4.14 11.69
N LEU A 163 -11.84 -5.03 12.37
CA LEU A 163 -11.02 -6.07 11.75
C LEU A 163 -11.74 -7.40 11.72
N SER A 164 -11.60 -8.11 10.61
CA SER A 164 -11.99 -9.52 10.45
C SER A 164 -10.83 -10.28 9.81
N PHE A 165 -10.38 -11.35 10.45
CA PHE A 165 -9.27 -12.15 9.95
C PHE A 165 -9.77 -13.38 9.21
N HIS A 166 -9.27 -13.60 8.01
CA HIS A 166 -9.62 -14.69 7.12
C HIS A 166 -8.38 -15.53 6.82
N LEU A 167 -8.35 -16.75 7.37
CA LEU A 167 -7.28 -17.70 7.10
C LEU A 167 -7.43 -18.26 5.67
N MET A 168 -6.48 -17.95 4.82
CA MET A 168 -6.43 -18.51 3.46
C MET A 168 -5.79 -19.89 3.48
N GLN A 169 -6.27 -20.77 2.60
CA GLN A 169 -5.72 -22.11 2.40
C GLN A 169 -5.29 -22.30 0.96
N GLU A 170 -4.11 -22.87 0.77
CA GLU A 170 -3.59 -23.18 -0.56
C GLU A 170 -4.56 -24.10 -1.32
N GLY A 171 -4.80 -23.79 -2.59
CA GLY A 171 -5.76 -24.49 -3.42
C GLY A 171 -7.23 -24.09 -3.22
N ASN A 172 -7.56 -23.23 -2.24
CA ASN A 172 -8.90 -22.72 -2.00
C ASN A 172 -8.98 -21.21 -2.35
N PRO A 173 -9.25 -20.85 -3.61
CA PRO A 173 -9.32 -19.45 -4.01
C PRO A 173 -10.49 -18.71 -3.36
N ILE A 174 -10.31 -17.40 -3.19
CA ILE A 174 -11.34 -16.48 -2.72
C ILE A 174 -11.83 -15.65 -3.90
N GLU A 175 -13.14 -15.47 -4.03
CA GLU A 175 -13.73 -14.61 -5.07
C GLU A 175 -14.31 -13.34 -4.44
N ILE A 176 -13.78 -12.17 -4.82
CA ILE A 176 -14.23 -10.85 -4.36
C ILE A 176 -14.28 -9.90 -5.55
N GLY A 177 -15.37 -9.15 -5.72
CA GLY A 177 -15.47 -8.08 -6.74
C GLY A 177 -15.20 -8.54 -8.17
N GLY A 178 -15.49 -9.83 -8.50
CA GLY A 178 -15.23 -10.42 -9.82
C GLY A 178 -13.73 -10.73 -10.06
N LEU A 179 -12.94 -10.79 -9.00
CA LEU A 179 -11.57 -11.27 -9.00
C LEU A 179 -11.45 -12.55 -8.20
N LYS A 180 -10.75 -13.53 -8.75
CA LYS A 180 -10.34 -14.77 -8.09
C LYS A 180 -8.93 -14.56 -7.53
N ILE A 181 -8.77 -14.76 -6.24
CA ILE A 181 -7.49 -14.57 -5.53
C ILE A 181 -7.09 -15.90 -4.91
N GLU A 182 -5.93 -16.36 -5.27
CA GLU A 182 -5.29 -17.54 -4.72
C GLU A 182 -3.85 -17.23 -4.35
N PHE A 183 -3.20 -18.09 -3.61
CA PHE A 183 -1.79 -17.91 -3.25
C PHE A 183 -1.04 -19.22 -3.30
N ASP A 184 0.26 -19.11 -3.56
CA ASP A 184 1.23 -20.19 -3.41
C ASP A 184 2.14 -19.89 -2.24
N CYS A 185 2.41 -20.90 -1.43
CA CYS A 185 3.35 -20.79 -0.32
C CYS A 185 4.77 -21.08 -0.82
N LEU A 186 5.62 -20.06 -0.87
CA LEU A 186 7.05 -20.26 -1.13
C LEU A 186 7.72 -20.58 0.20
N ILE A 187 8.11 -21.83 0.37
CA ILE A 187 8.93 -22.28 1.50
C ILE A 187 10.40 -22.07 1.13
N ASP A 188 10.98 -20.97 1.56
CA ASP A 188 12.44 -20.85 1.63
C ASP A 188 12.90 -21.39 2.99
N MET A 189 14.13 -21.94 3.07
CA MET A 189 14.67 -22.71 4.22
C MET A 189 14.46 -22.08 5.60
N MET A 190 14.02 -20.84 5.70
CA MET A 190 13.81 -20.13 6.97
C MET A 190 12.53 -19.31 7.05
N LYS A 191 11.69 -19.23 6.00
CA LYS A 191 10.55 -18.30 5.98
C LYS A 191 9.41 -18.77 5.07
N LYS A 192 8.20 -18.80 5.62
CA LYS A 192 6.98 -18.86 4.79
C LYS A 192 6.74 -17.48 4.19
N ARG A 193 6.65 -17.38 2.88
CA ARG A 193 6.20 -16.20 2.14
C ARG A 193 5.11 -16.65 1.18
N CYS A 194 4.17 -15.77 0.90
CA CYS A 194 3.11 -16.07 -0.03
C CYS A 194 3.20 -15.16 -1.25
N VAL A 195 2.93 -15.74 -2.39
CA VAL A 195 2.72 -15.02 -3.65
C VAL A 195 1.25 -15.09 -3.96
N PHE A 196 0.59 -13.94 -4.06
CA PHE A 196 -0.80 -13.87 -4.46
C PHE A 196 -0.92 -13.86 -5.97
N HIS A 197 -1.80 -14.71 -6.48
CA HIS A 197 -2.20 -14.75 -7.87
C HIS A 197 -3.62 -14.19 -7.96
N ILE A 198 -3.80 -13.13 -8.74
CA ILE A 198 -5.09 -12.46 -8.90
C ILE A 198 -5.53 -12.59 -10.35
N HIS A 199 -6.62 -13.30 -10.54
CA HIS A 199 -7.18 -13.59 -11.85
C HIS A 199 -8.58 -12.97 -11.96
N LYS A 200 -8.97 -12.72 -13.18
CA LYS A 200 -10.36 -12.37 -13.47
C LYS A 200 -11.22 -13.63 -13.47
N VAL A 201 -12.37 -13.58 -12.83
CA VAL A 201 -13.47 -14.52 -13.02
C VAL A 201 -14.23 -14.20 -14.31
#